data_55910f8dd8b647a28ca8ff71b94b434a
#
_entry.id   55910f8dd8b647a28ca8ff71b94b434a
#
_cell.length_a   1.000
_cell.length_b   1.000
_cell.length_c   1.000
_cell.angle_alpha   90.00
_cell.angle_beta   90.00
_cell.angle_gamma   90.00
#
_symmetry.space_group_name_H-M   'P 1'
#
loop_
_entity.id
_entity.type
_entity.pdbx_description
1 polymer ?
#
loop_
_entity_poly.entity_id
_entity_poly.type
_entity_poly.pdbx_seq_one_letter_code
_entity_poly.pdbx_strand_id
1 'polypeptide(L)'
;MGNLTTPKSVQKLQMALHAKAKAEAGYRFYALYEKISRTDILAHAYAQCRSNKGAPGVDGQDFADIEAYGVERWLAELALALRRETYRPEPIRRVFIPKANGKLRPLGISSVRDRVCMTAALLVLEPMFEADLPPEIYAYRAGRNAQQAAVEVEELLFRGHPEVVDADLADYFGSIPHADLLKSVARRVVDRRVLHLIKMWLDCPVEEADERGRKTRTTEARDKRRGIPQGSPLSHYWRTSTCAGLCWGGRSSALSEVSALALSSMPTTS
;
A
#
# COMPACT_ATOMS: atom_id res chain seq x y z
N MET A 1 -7.27 -5.68 16.39
CA MET A 1 -7.98 -5.29 15.15
C MET A 1 -9.33 -5.96 15.15
N GLY A 2 -10.45 -5.21 15.12
CA GLY A 2 -11.78 -5.79 15.04
C GLY A 2 -11.92 -6.58 13.74
N ASN A 3 -12.47 -7.79 13.82
CA ASN A 3 -12.74 -8.64 12.67
C ASN A 3 -13.85 -8.01 11.80
N LEU A 4 -13.48 -7.06 10.95
CA LEU A 4 -14.42 -6.46 10.01
C LEU A 4 -14.70 -7.48 8.90
N THR A 5 -15.90 -8.03 8.86
CA THR A 5 -16.29 -9.00 7.83
C THR A 5 -16.38 -8.31 6.47
N THR A 6 -15.62 -8.78 5.49
CA THR A 6 -15.68 -8.25 4.12
C THR A 6 -17.05 -8.57 3.49
N PRO A 7 -17.76 -7.59 2.89
CA PRO A 7 -19.04 -7.83 2.23
C PRO A 7 -18.93 -8.86 1.10
N LYS A 8 -19.96 -9.69 0.92
CA LYS A 8 -19.97 -10.74 -0.12
C LYS A 8 -19.71 -10.21 -1.54
N SER A 9 -20.20 -9.01 -1.87
CA SER A 9 -19.96 -8.36 -3.17
C SER A 9 -18.48 -8.03 -3.40
N VAL A 10 -17.81 -7.56 -2.35
CA VAL A 10 -16.36 -7.26 -2.36
C VAL A 10 -15.56 -8.55 -2.47
N GLN A 11 -15.87 -9.57 -1.64
CA GLN A 11 -15.23 -10.88 -1.72
C GLN A 11 -15.34 -11.50 -3.11
N LYS A 12 -16.55 -11.49 -3.69
CA LYS A 12 -16.78 -12.02 -5.05
C LYS A 12 -15.90 -11.32 -6.09
N LEU A 13 -15.76 -10.00 -6.01
CA LEU A 13 -14.88 -9.24 -6.90
C LEU A 13 -13.42 -9.65 -6.71
N GLN A 14 -12.96 -9.70 -5.45
CA GLN A 14 -11.58 -10.07 -5.12
C GLN A 14 -11.23 -11.48 -5.58
N MET A 15 -12.11 -12.45 -5.33
CA MET A 15 -11.94 -13.84 -5.80
C MET A 15 -11.88 -13.92 -7.33
N ALA A 16 -12.73 -13.19 -8.05
CA ALA A 16 -12.73 -13.18 -9.50
C ALA A 16 -11.44 -12.57 -10.08
N LEU A 17 -10.94 -11.47 -9.48
CA LEU A 17 -9.68 -10.84 -9.90
C LEU A 17 -8.48 -11.75 -9.63
N HIS A 18 -8.42 -12.37 -8.45
CA HIS A 18 -7.37 -13.32 -8.08
C HIS A 18 -7.37 -14.56 -9.00
N ALA A 19 -8.53 -15.18 -9.18
CA ALA A 19 -8.66 -16.38 -10.03
C ALA A 19 -8.22 -16.08 -11.48
N LYS A 20 -8.64 -14.95 -12.04
CA LYS A 20 -8.21 -14.52 -13.38
C LYS A 20 -6.71 -14.29 -13.46
N ALA A 21 -6.13 -13.61 -12.46
CA ALA A 21 -4.69 -13.37 -12.40
C ALA A 21 -3.88 -14.66 -12.29
N LYS A 22 -4.36 -15.61 -11.49
CA LYS A 22 -3.71 -16.91 -11.28
C LYS A 22 -3.79 -17.80 -12.52
N ALA A 23 -4.94 -17.81 -13.19
CA ALA A 23 -5.14 -18.62 -14.41
C ALA A 23 -4.34 -18.08 -15.60
N GLU A 24 -4.15 -16.76 -15.69
CA GLU A 24 -3.52 -16.12 -16.84
C GLU A 24 -2.40 -15.17 -16.39
N ALA A 25 -1.20 -15.69 -16.25
CA ALA A 25 -0.03 -14.93 -15.79
C ALA A 25 0.31 -13.70 -16.64
N GLY A 26 -0.04 -13.71 -17.93
CA GLY A 26 0.15 -12.58 -18.85
C GLY A 26 -1.04 -11.63 -18.95
N TYR A 27 -2.15 -11.90 -18.25
CA TYR A 27 -3.35 -11.07 -18.38
C TYR A 27 -3.14 -9.69 -17.78
N ARG A 28 -3.53 -8.67 -18.54
CA ARG A 28 -3.44 -7.26 -18.14
C ARG A 28 -4.85 -6.71 -17.94
N PHE A 29 -5.12 -6.24 -16.73
CA PHE A 29 -6.43 -5.79 -16.31
C PHE A 29 -6.74 -4.38 -16.79
N TYR A 30 -7.92 -4.19 -17.31
CA TYR A 30 -8.55 -2.91 -17.68
C TYR A 30 -9.86 -2.71 -16.91
N ALA A 31 -10.47 -1.55 -17.00
CA ALA A 31 -11.73 -1.22 -16.32
C ALA A 31 -11.70 -1.47 -14.79
N LEU A 32 -10.55 -1.18 -14.14
CA LEU A 32 -10.39 -1.29 -12.70
C LEU A 32 -10.86 -0.02 -11.97
N TYR A 33 -10.72 1.13 -12.60
CA TYR A 33 -11.06 2.42 -12.01
C TYR A 33 -12.53 2.50 -11.60
N GLU A 34 -13.42 1.96 -12.43
CA GLU A 34 -14.86 1.88 -12.13
C GLU A 34 -15.16 0.99 -10.92
N LYS A 35 -14.34 -0.05 -10.70
CA LYS A 35 -14.45 -0.91 -9.52
C LYS A 35 -14.04 -0.18 -8.25
N ILE A 36 -12.99 0.66 -8.31
CA ILE A 36 -12.54 1.48 -7.19
C ILE A 36 -13.64 2.46 -6.75
N SER A 37 -14.37 3.05 -7.70
CA SER A 37 -15.43 4.04 -7.43
C SER A 37 -16.79 3.43 -7.06
N ARG A 38 -16.89 2.10 -6.91
CA ARG A 38 -18.11 1.42 -6.45
C ARG A 38 -18.43 1.79 -5.02
N THR A 39 -19.70 2.00 -4.72
CA THR A 39 -20.16 2.39 -3.39
C THR A 39 -19.88 1.33 -2.32
N ASP A 40 -20.03 0.04 -2.65
CA ASP A 40 -19.73 -1.06 -1.73
C ASP A 40 -18.23 -1.19 -1.42
N ILE A 41 -17.36 -0.92 -2.39
CA ILE A 41 -15.91 -0.89 -2.20
C ILE A 41 -15.51 0.31 -1.33
N LEU A 42 -16.03 1.50 -1.62
CA LEU A 42 -15.74 2.71 -0.84
C LEU A 42 -16.28 2.61 0.60
N ALA A 43 -17.47 2.04 0.78
CA ALA A 43 -18.06 1.81 2.11
C ALA A 43 -17.21 0.83 2.94
N HIS A 44 -16.74 -0.26 2.33
CA HIS A 44 -15.87 -1.20 3.02
C HIS A 44 -14.48 -0.60 3.32
N ALA A 45 -13.92 0.17 2.39
CA ALA A 45 -12.68 0.90 2.59
C ALA A 45 -12.78 1.93 3.74
N TYR A 46 -13.91 2.68 3.80
CA TYR A 46 -14.19 3.58 4.91
C TYR A 46 -14.24 2.83 6.25
N ALA A 47 -14.97 1.73 6.31
CA ALA A 47 -15.08 0.93 7.52
C ALA A 47 -13.72 0.40 8.00
N GLN A 48 -12.84 -0.02 7.09
CA GLN A 48 -11.47 -0.42 7.41
C GLN A 48 -10.65 0.76 7.95
N CYS A 49 -10.70 1.91 7.28
CA CYS A 49 -9.99 3.12 7.75
C CYS A 49 -10.50 3.56 9.13
N ARG A 50 -11.81 3.50 9.37
CA ARG A 50 -12.46 3.83 10.64
C ARG A 50 -12.02 2.89 11.77
N SER A 51 -11.95 1.59 11.48
CA SER A 51 -11.48 0.57 12.45
C SER A 51 -10.02 0.78 12.85
N ASN A 52 -9.19 1.25 11.93
CA ASN A 52 -7.76 1.49 12.16
C ASN A 52 -7.47 2.80 12.92
N LYS A 53 -8.48 3.66 13.13
CA LYS A 53 -8.39 4.90 13.91
C LYS A 53 -7.19 5.76 13.47
N GLY A 54 -7.15 6.50 12.53
CA GLY A 54 -6.00 7.33 12.15
C GLY A 54 -6.26 8.81 12.46
N ALA A 55 -5.23 9.56 12.75
CA ALA A 55 -5.29 11.01 12.91
C ALA A 55 -5.76 11.70 11.62
N PRO A 56 -6.39 12.89 11.68
CA PRO A 56 -6.76 13.68 10.51
C PRO A 56 -5.54 14.11 9.69
N GLY A 57 -5.74 14.35 8.39
CA GLY A 57 -4.74 14.88 7.48
C GLY A 57 -4.49 16.38 7.66
N VAL A 58 -4.10 17.05 6.57
CA VAL A 58 -3.91 18.52 6.54
C VAL A 58 -5.22 19.28 6.60
N ASP A 59 -6.31 18.66 6.18
CA ASP A 59 -7.68 19.18 6.19
C ASP A 59 -8.29 19.26 7.58
N GLY A 60 -7.69 18.54 8.55
CA GLY A 60 -8.20 18.46 9.92
C GLY A 60 -9.45 17.61 10.07
N GLN A 61 -10.05 17.11 8.99
CA GLN A 61 -11.28 16.31 9.02
C GLN A 61 -11.01 14.93 9.62
N ASP A 62 -11.72 14.60 10.68
CA ASP A 62 -11.67 13.29 11.32
C ASP A 62 -12.91 12.42 11.00
N PHE A 63 -12.98 11.23 11.60
CA PHE A 63 -14.11 10.33 11.38
C PHE A 63 -15.40 10.81 12.05
N ALA A 64 -15.32 11.55 13.16
CA ALA A 64 -16.50 12.09 13.83
C ALA A 64 -17.15 13.20 12.99
N ASP A 65 -16.34 14.04 12.36
CA ASP A 65 -16.83 15.07 11.42
C ASP A 65 -17.57 14.44 10.25
N ILE A 66 -17.03 13.35 9.69
CA ILE A 66 -17.66 12.63 8.57
C ILE A 66 -18.97 11.96 9.01
N GLU A 67 -19.00 11.39 10.20
CA GLU A 67 -20.21 10.77 10.78
C GLU A 67 -21.29 11.83 11.03
N ALA A 68 -20.90 13.00 11.54
CA ALA A 68 -21.83 14.13 11.72
C ALA A 68 -22.36 14.70 10.41
N TYR A 69 -21.52 14.73 9.36
CA TYR A 69 -21.94 15.16 8.02
C TYR A 69 -22.86 14.14 7.31
N GLY A 70 -22.73 12.87 7.64
CA GLY A 70 -23.44 11.75 7.04
C GLY A 70 -22.53 10.94 6.10
N VAL A 71 -22.14 9.76 6.58
CA VAL A 71 -21.19 8.86 5.87
C VAL A 71 -21.63 8.52 4.46
N GLU A 72 -22.92 8.20 4.26
CA GLU A 72 -23.45 7.82 2.93
C GLU A 72 -23.32 8.98 1.93
N ARG A 73 -23.66 10.18 2.35
CA ARG A 73 -23.53 11.39 1.52
C ARG A 73 -22.08 11.67 1.17
N TRP A 74 -21.19 11.59 2.16
CA TRP A 74 -19.76 11.82 1.98
C TRP A 74 -19.15 10.80 1.01
N LEU A 75 -19.51 9.51 1.13
CA LEU A 75 -19.07 8.46 0.21
C LEU A 75 -19.62 8.66 -1.20
N ALA A 76 -20.88 9.12 -1.34
CA ALA A 76 -21.46 9.41 -2.64
C ALA A 76 -20.73 10.57 -3.34
N GLU A 77 -20.34 11.61 -2.60
CA GLU A 77 -19.53 12.72 -3.11
C GLU A 77 -18.14 12.27 -3.56
N LEU A 78 -17.47 11.39 -2.77
CA LEU A 78 -16.20 10.80 -3.16
C LEU A 78 -16.32 9.93 -4.42
N ALA A 79 -17.35 9.08 -4.48
CA ALA A 79 -17.64 8.26 -5.66
C ALA A 79 -17.89 9.11 -6.90
N LEU A 80 -18.62 10.22 -6.76
CA LEU A 80 -18.89 11.17 -7.84
C LEU A 80 -17.63 11.86 -8.31
N ALA A 81 -16.77 12.32 -7.37
CA ALA A 81 -15.49 12.95 -7.69
C ALA A 81 -14.56 12.00 -8.45
N LEU A 82 -14.52 10.72 -8.06
CA LEU A 82 -13.78 9.69 -8.79
C LEU A 82 -14.37 9.48 -10.20
N ARG A 83 -15.66 9.24 -10.33
CA ARG A 83 -16.33 9.00 -11.64
C ARG A 83 -16.16 10.18 -12.61
N ARG A 84 -16.15 11.42 -12.10
CA ARG A 84 -15.94 12.64 -12.90
C ARG A 84 -14.46 12.96 -13.10
N GLU A 85 -13.54 12.16 -12.56
CA GLU A 85 -12.09 12.40 -12.61
C GLU A 85 -11.66 13.75 -12.01
N THR A 86 -12.49 14.32 -11.12
CA THR A 86 -12.24 15.58 -10.40
C THR A 86 -11.55 15.37 -9.06
N TYR A 87 -11.40 14.12 -8.62
CA TYR A 87 -10.66 13.81 -7.40
C TYR A 87 -9.22 14.31 -7.50
N ARG A 88 -8.76 14.97 -6.45
CA ARG A 88 -7.35 15.38 -6.26
C ARG A 88 -6.96 15.05 -4.83
N PRO A 89 -5.81 14.41 -4.59
CA PRO A 89 -5.33 14.15 -3.23
C PRO A 89 -4.90 15.44 -2.56
N GLU A 90 -5.12 15.50 -1.23
CA GLU A 90 -4.62 16.58 -0.38
C GLU A 90 -3.15 16.35 -0.03
N PRO A 91 -2.40 17.40 0.33
CA PRO A 91 -1.03 17.26 0.80
C PRO A 91 -0.95 16.27 2.00
N ILE A 92 0.16 15.57 2.10
CA ILE A 92 0.39 14.60 3.17
C ILE A 92 0.96 15.34 4.38
N ARG A 93 0.31 15.24 5.53
CA ARG A 93 0.82 15.81 6.77
C ARG A 93 1.95 14.94 7.30
N ARG A 94 3.16 15.48 7.41
CA ARG A 94 4.31 14.78 7.98
C ARG A 94 4.41 15.02 9.49
N VAL A 95 4.59 13.93 10.22
CA VAL A 95 4.90 13.94 11.65
C VAL A 95 6.12 13.06 11.89
N PHE A 96 6.88 13.35 12.96
CA PHE A 96 8.06 12.57 13.31
C PHE A 96 7.78 11.76 14.58
N ILE A 97 8.03 10.45 14.50
CA ILE A 97 7.86 9.53 15.63
C ILE A 97 9.25 9.05 16.08
N PRO A 98 9.58 9.11 17.37
CA PRO A 98 10.84 8.62 17.88
C PRO A 98 10.91 7.09 17.72
N LYS A 99 12.07 6.60 17.27
CA LYS A 99 12.41 5.17 17.25
C LYS A 99 13.08 4.80 18.59
N ALA A 100 13.14 3.49 18.88
CA ALA A 100 13.83 2.97 20.07
C ALA A 100 15.31 3.40 20.18
N ASN A 101 15.95 3.67 19.06
CA ASN A 101 17.34 4.15 18.98
C ASN A 101 17.48 5.68 19.04
N GLY A 102 16.44 6.41 19.40
CA GLY A 102 16.42 7.87 19.49
C GLY A 102 16.32 8.62 18.14
N LYS A 103 16.43 7.94 17.01
CA LYS A 103 16.24 8.56 15.69
C LYS A 103 14.77 8.82 15.42
N LEU A 104 14.46 9.87 14.67
CA LEU A 104 13.10 10.18 14.24
C LEU A 104 12.74 9.40 12.98
N ARG A 105 11.51 8.87 12.96
CA ARG A 105 10.92 8.26 11.77
C ARG A 105 9.86 9.20 11.20
N PRO A 106 9.99 9.66 9.94
CA PRO A 106 8.94 10.43 9.29
C PRO A 106 7.74 9.53 9.00
N LEU A 107 6.55 9.98 9.41
CA LEU A 107 5.28 9.34 9.11
C LEU A 107 4.42 10.33 8.32
N GLY A 108 3.90 9.88 7.18
CA GLY A 108 2.96 10.66 6.37
C GLY A 108 1.52 10.30 6.71
N ILE A 109 0.72 11.29 7.05
CA ILE A 109 -0.70 11.15 7.36
C ILE A 109 -1.49 11.81 6.23
N SER A 110 -2.12 10.98 5.39
CA SER A 110 -3.04 11.43 4.36
C SER A 110 -4.40 11.81 4.97
N SER A 111 -5.20 12.63 4.28
CA SER A 111 -6.59 12.91 4.67
C SER A 111 -7.41 11.62 4.78
N VAL A 112 -8.51 11.64 5.52
CA VAL A 112 -9.40 10.47 5.59
C VAL A 112 -9.91 10.11 4.19
N ARG A 113 -10.22 11.12 3.39
CA ARG A 113 -10.68 10.97 2.01
C ARG A 113 -9.67 10.22 1.14
N ASP A 114 -8.42 10.59 1.24
CA ASP A 114 -7.35 9.94 0.49
C ASP A 114 -7.08 8.53 0.98
N ARG A 115 -7.09 8.31 2.30
CA ARG A 115 -6.95 6.96 2.88
C ARG A 115 -8.05 6.02 2.41
N VAL A 116 -9.30 6.48 2.38
CA VAL A 116 -10.42 5.68 1.87
C VAL A 116 -10.25 5.37 0.39
N CYS A 117 -9.84 6.35 -0.42
CA CYS A 117 -9.59 6.15 -1.84
C CYS A 117 -8.43 5.16 -2.09
N MET A 118 -7.31 5.30 -1.37
CA MET A 118 -6.17 4.38 -1.45
C MET A 118 -6.53 2.97 -0.99
N THR A 119 -7.33 2.85 0.09
CA THR A 119 -7.80 1.55 0.59
C THR A 119 -8.77 0.91 -0.41
N ALA A 120 -9.65 1.68 -1.03
CA ALA A 120 -10.52 1.19 -2.10
C ALA A 120 -9.71 0.68 -3.32
N ALA A 121 -8.66 1.41 -3.70
CA ALA A 121 -7.74 0.96 -4.74
C ALA A 121 -7.02 -0.34 -4.33
N LEU A 122 -6.56 -0.44 -3.07
CA LEU A 122 -5.92 -1.64 -2.54
C LEU A 122 -6.85 -2.85 -2.60
N LEU A 123 -8.11 -2.72 -2.18
CA LEU A 123 -9.10 -3.81 -2.23
C LEU A 123 -9.30 -4.37 -3.65
N VAL A 124 -9.10 -3.55 -4.68
CA VAL A 124 -9.21 -3.96 -6.08
C VAL A 124 -7.90 -4.48 -6.65
N LEU A 125 -6.76 -3.89 -6.27
CA LEU A 125 -5.46 -4.21 -6.86
C LEU A 125 -4.78 -5.41 -6.18
N GLU A 126 -4.88 -5.52 -4.85
CA GLU A 126 -4.21 -6.55 -4.07
C GLU A 126 -4.45 -7.98 -4.58
N PRO A 127 -5.69 -8.42 -4.89
CA PRO A 127 -5.92 -9.79 -5.32
C PRO A 127 -5.17 -10.20 -6.59
N MET A 128 -4.94 -9.25 -7.49
CA MET A 128 -4.25 -9.54 -8.76
C MET A 128 -2.75 -9.77 -8.54
N PHE A 129 -2.15 -8.98 -7.66
CA PHE A 129 -0.73 -9.09 -7.40
C PHE A 129 -0.41 -10.17 -6.38
N GLU A 130 -1.33 -10.44 -5.43
CA GLU A 130 -1.23 -11.58 -4.52
C GLU A 130 -1.08 -12.90 -5.28
N ALA A 131 -1.77 -13.02 -6.43
CA ALA A 131 -1.66 -14.18 -7.31
C ALA A 131 -0.26 -14.38 -7.89
N ASP A 132 0.55 -13.32 -7.98
CA ASP A 132 1.90 -13.32 -8.55
C ASP A 132 3.00 -13.48 -7.50
N LEU A 133 2.67 -13.34 -6.20
CA LEU A 133 3.68 -13.40 -5.16
C LEU A 133 4.19 -14.83 -4.97
N PRO A 134 5.52 -15.00 -4.89
CA PRO A 134 6.12 -16.27 -4.49
C PRO A 134 5.63 -16.72 -3.10
N PRO A 135 5.53 -18.04 -2.86
CA PRO A 135 5.07 -18.58 -1.57
C PRO A 135 5.98 -18.20 -0.40
N GLU A 136 7.24 -17.92 -0.65
CA GLU A 136 8.27 -17.57 0.34
C GLU A 136 8.16 -16.13 0.86
N ILE A 137 7.29 -15.30 0.27
CA ILE A 137 7.02 -13.96 0.77
C ILE A 137 6.02 -14.03 1.92
N TYR A 138 6.43 -13.65 3.13
CA TYR A 138 5.61 -13.66 4.34
C TYR A 138 5.09 -12.29 4.74
N ALA A 139 5.89 -11.24 4.54
CA ALA A 139 5.57 -9.91 5.00
C ALA A 139 4.37 -9.31 4.26
N TYR A 140 3.46 -8.69 5.04
CA TYR A 140 2.28 -7.95 4.54
C TYR A 140 1.30 -8.78 3.70
N ARG A 141 1.24 -10.09 3.91
CA ARG A 141 0.30 -11.00 3.27
C ARG A 141 -0.76 -11.49 4.23
N ALA A 142 -2.00 -11.54 3.76
CA ALA A 142 -3.10 -12.11 4.55
C ALA A 142 -2.84 -13.60 4.85
N GLY A 143 -3.02 -14.00 6.11
CA GLY A 143 -2.79 -15.38 6.55
C GLY A 143 -1.32 -15.79 6.68
N ARG A 144 -0.38 -14.87 6.48
CA ARG A 144 1.06 -15.07 6.70
C ARG A 144 1.55 -14.26 7.89
N ASN A 145 2.54 -14.80 8.61
CA ASN A 145 3.12 -14.12 9.78
C ASN A 145 4.62 -14.46 9.95
N ALA A 146 5.27 -13.74 10.87
CA ALA A 146 6.70 -13.89 11.13
C ALA A 146 7.07 -15.26 11.70
N GLN A 147 6.18 -15.86 12.50
CA GLN A 147 6.41 -17.19 13.08
C GLN A 147 6.51 -18.25 11.97
N GLN A 148 5.61 -18.22 11.00
CA GLN A 148 5.65 -19.13 9.84
C GLN A 148 6.94 -18.97 9.04
N ALA A 149 7.41 -17.73 8.85
CA ALA A 149 8.67 -17.48 8.18
C ALA A 149 9.87 -18.03 8.97
N ALA A 150 9.87 -17.87 10.31
CA ALA A 150 10.93 -18.42 11.15
C ALA A 150 10.97 -19.96 11.09
N VAL A 151 9.81 -20.60 11.10
CA VAL A 151 9.70 -22.08 10.96
C VAL A 151 10.26 -22.55 9.61
N GLU A 152 9.96 -21.82 8.50
CA GLU A 152 10.50 -22.18 7.18
C GLU A 152 12.02 -22.06 7.14
N VAL A 153 12.59 -20.99 7.74
CA VAL A 153 14.04 -20.83 7.86
C VAL A 153 14.65 -21.97 8.66
N GLU A 154 14.06 -22.33 9.80
CA GLU A 154 14.50 -23.46 10.63
C GLU A 154 14.49 -24.77 9.86
N GLU A 155 13.41 -25.05 9.12
CA GLU A 155 13.33 -26.24 8.27
C GLU A 155 14.40 -26.29 7.18
N LEU A 156 14.69 -25.15 6.52
CA LEU A 156 15.75 -25.08 5.50
C LEU A 156 17.12 -25.35 6.10
N LEU A 157 17.43 -24.76 7.26
CA LEU A 157 18.68 -25.03 7.99
C LEU A 157 18.83 -26.53 8.32
N PHE A 158 17.73 -27.15 8.79
CA PHE A 158 17.73 -28.58 9.13
C PHE A 158 17.88 -29.48 7.89
N ARG A 159 17.38 -29.06 6.74
CA ARG A 159 17.51 -29.78 5.45
C ARG A 159 18.88 -29.65 4.79
N GLY A 160 19.84 -28.99 5.43
CA GLY A 160 21.22 -28.89 4.95
C GLY A 160 21.58 -27.62 4.18
N HIS A 161 20.81 -26.53 4.39
CA HIS A 161 21.12 -25.18 3.91
C HIS A 161 21.64 -24.30 5.07
N PRO A 162 22.88 -24.50 5.57
CA PRO A 162 23.36 -23.85 6.80
C PRO A 162 23.76 -22.39 6.58
N GLU A 163 23.91 -21.97 5.35
CA GLU A 163 24.37 -20.60 5.02
C GLU A 163 23.16 -19.66 4.93
N VAL A 164 23.19 -18.59 5.73
CA VAL A 164 22.16 -17.56 5.75
C VAL A 164 22.76 -16.23 5.33
N VAL A 165 22.16 -15.57 4.35
CA VAL A 165 22.49 -14.21 3.95
C VAL A 165 21.39 -13.29 4.42
N ASP A 166 21.70 -12.39 5.37
CA ASP A 166 20.79 -11.32 5.82
C ASP A 166 21.11 -10.04 5.04
N ALA A 167 20.12 -9.48 4.36
CA ALA A 167 20.25 -8.24 3.61
C ALA A 167 19.10 -7.28 3.93
N ASP A 168 19.41 -6.02 4.23
CA ASP A 168 18.44 -4.96 4.45
C ASP A 168 18.64 -3.82 3.45
N LEU A 169 17.54 -3.20 3.03
CA LEU A 169 17.55 -2.08 2.08
C LEU A 169 17.47 -0.77 2.86
N ALA A 170 18.55 -0.01 2.86
CA ALA A 170 18.60 1.30 3.47
C ALA A 170 17.65 2.28 2.75
N ASP A 171 16.86 3.02 3.54
CA ASP A 171 15.88 4.01 3.04
C ASP A 171 15.01 3.52 1.88
N TYR A 172 14.53 2.29 1.99
CA TYR A 172 13.77 1.64 0.92
C TYR A 172 12.62 2.52 0.39
N PHE A 173 11.78 3.04 1.30
CA PHE A 173 10.63 3.86 0.89
C PHE A 173 11.03 5.20 0.26
N GLY A 174 12.12 5.81 0.70
CA GLY A 174 12.62 7.08 0.14
C GLY A 174 13.34 6.91 -1.19
N SER A 175 13.80 5.70 -1.51
CA SER A 175 14.64 5.42 -2.68
C SER A 175 13.89 4.91 -3.91
N ILE A 176 12.66 4.39 -3.78
CA ILE A 176 11.91 3.77 -4.88
C ILE A 176 11.66 4.77 -6.02
N PRO A 177 12.17 4.53 -7.25
CA PRO A 177 11.89 5.37 -8.39
C PRO A 177 10.41 5.24 -8.82
N HIS A 178 9.71 6.36 -9.02
CA HIS A 178 8.29 6.35 -9.43
C HIS A 178 8.08 5.65 -10.77
N ALA A 179 9.02 5.79 -11.70
CA ALA A 179 8.95 5.13 -13.01
C ALA A 179 8.97 3.60 -12.90
N ASP A 180 9.84 3.06 -12.05
CA ASP A 180 9.97 1.60 -11.88
C ASP A 180 8.77 1.02 -11.15
N LEU A 181 8.25 1.74 -10.15
CA LEU A 181 7.01 1.39 -9.49
C LEU A 181 5.84 1.34 -10.46
N LEU A 182 5.63 2.42 -11.24
CA LEU A 182 4.55 2.47 -12.23
C LEU A 182 4.72 1.41 -13.31
N LYS A 183 5.95 1.12 -13.75
CA LYS A 183 6.27 0.04 -14.69
C LYS A 183 5.92 -1.33 -14.09
N SER A 184 6.21 -1.56 -12.81
CA SER A 184 5.84 -2.79 -12.13
C SER A 184 4.32 -2.97 -12.06
N VAL A 185 3.59 -1.91 -11.69
CA VAL A 185 2.12 -1.93 -11.68
C VAL A 185 1.57 -2.16 -13.09
N ALA A 186 2.14 -1.52 -14.10
CA ALA A 186 1.70 -1.62 -15.50
C ALA A 186 1.88 -3.02 -16.11
N ARG A 187 2.61 -3.93 -15.47
CA ARG A 187 2.66 -5.34 -15.88
C ARG A 187 1.29 -6.00 -15.82
N ARG A 188 0.49 -5.65 -14.83
CA ARG A 188 -0.86 -6.20 -14.60
C ARG A 188 -1.98 -5.21 -14.88
N VAL A 189 -1.75 -3.92 -14.77
CA VAL A 189 -2.75 -2.87 -14.87
C VAL A 189 -2.52 -2.01 -16.12
N VAL A 190 -3.47 -2.01 -17.05
CA VAL A 190 -3.45 -1.14 -18.24
C VAL A 190 -4.50 -0.03 -18.18
N ASP A 191 -5.30 0.02 -17.12
CA ASP A 191 -6.25 1.10 -16.90
C ASP A 191 -5.50 2.41 -16.60
N ARG A 192 -5.52 3.31 -17.58
CA ARG A 192 -4.79 4.60 -17.51
C ARG A 192 -5.27 5.46 -16.35
N ARG A 193 -6.54 5.39 -15.99
CA ARG A 193 -7.12 6.16 -14.89
C ARG A 193 -6.57 5.67 -13.54
N VAL A 194 -6.38 4.37 -13.38
CA VAL A 194 -5.73 3.80 -12.19
C VAL A 194 -4.26 4.20 -12.12
N LEU A 195 -3.52 4.10 -13.22
CA LEU A 195 -2.12 4.51 -13.25
C LEU A 195 -1.96 6.02 -12.97
N HIS A 196 -2.89 6.85 -13.47
CA HIS A 196 -2.91 8.27 -13.19
C HIS A 196 -3.22 8.55 -11.71
N LEU A 197 -4.17 7.83 -11.11
CA LEU A 197 -4.51 7.94 -9.70
C LEU A 197 -3.30 7.62 -8.81
N ILE A 198 -2.59 6.54 -9.11
CA ILE A 198 -1.35 6.17 -8.41
C ILE A 198 -0.30 7.27 -8.56
N LYS A 199 -0.11 7.79 -9.77
CA LYS A 199 0.83 8.88 -10.02
C LYS A 199 0.49 10.13 -9.20
N MET A 200 -0.79 10.51 -9.10
CA MET A 200 -1.20 11.64 -8.26
C MET A 200 -0.79 11.46 -6.80
N TRP A 201 -0.92 10.25 -6.25
CA TRP A 201 -0.50 9.97 -4.88
C TRP A 201 1.01 9.99 -4.69
N LEU A 202 1.79 9.55 -5.70
CA LEU A 202 3.25 9.60 -5.67
C LEU A 202 3.77 11.04 -5.78
N ASP A 203 3.09 11.87 -6.55
CA ASP A 203 3.45 13.28 -6.78
C ASP A 203 2.89 14.21 -5.68
N CYS A 204 2.19 13.66 -4.68
CA CYS A 204 1.49 14.44 -3.67
C CYS A 204 2.49 15.24 -2.81
N PRO A 205 2.25 16.55 -2.59
CA PRO A 205 3.09 17.36 -1.71
C PRO A 205 3.04 16.86 -0.26
N VAL A 206 4.12 17.12 0.47
CA VAL A 206 4.20 16.86 1.90
C VAL A 206 4.19 18.19 2.63
N GLU A 207 3.33 18.33 3.64
CA GLU A 207 3.23 19.48 4.52
C GLU A 207 3.82 19.14 5.90
N GLU A 208 4.73 19.97 6.36
CA GLU A 208 5.31 19.91 7.70
C GLU A 208 5.00 21.17 8.46
N ALA A 209 4.70 21.05 9.74
CA ALA A 209 4.60 22.17 10.65
C ALA A 209 5.85 22.25 11.54
N ASP A 210 6.47 23.43 11.65
CA ASP A 210 7.55 23.67 12.60
C ASP A 210 7.01 23.81 14.04
N GLU A 211 7.90 23.92 15.01
CA GLU A 211 7.55 24.09 16.43
C GLU A 211 6.70 25.35 16.70
N ARG A 212 6.74 26.32 15.80
CA ARG A 212 5.96 27.56 15.84
C ARG A 212 4.65 27.46 15.06
N GLY A 213 4.30 26.27 14.55
CA GLY A 213 3.10 26.03 13.76
C GLY A 213 3.13 26.57 12.34
N ARG A 214 4.29 27.06 11.83
CA ARG A 214 4.42 27.49 10.44
C ARG A 214 4.47 26.26 9.55
N LYS A 215 3.60 26.24 8.54
CA LYS A 215 3.47 25.16 7.59
C LYS A 215 4.38 25.39 6.37
N THR A 216 5.18 24.40 6.06
CA THR A 216 6.01 24.36 4.83
C THR A 216 5.56 23.19 3.97
N ARG A 217 5.50 23.38 2.65
CA ARG A 217 5.17 22.34 1.69
C ARG A 217 6.37 22.00 0.85
N THR A 218 6.68 20.72 0.74
CA THR A 218 7.72 20.19 -0.12
C THR A 218 7.14 19.29 -1.20
N THR A 219 7.70 19.37 -2.39
CA THR A 219 7.39 18.52 -3.55
C THR A 219 8.57 17.61 -3.89
N GLU A 220 9.45 17.36 -2.94
CA GLU A 220 10.70 16.65 -3.13
C GLU A 220 10.53 15.29 -3.83
N ALA A 221 9.54 14.50 -3.42
CA ALA A 221 9.27 13.18 -4.01
C ALA A 221 8.89 13.30 -5.50
N ARG A 222 8.07 14.30 -5.84
CA ARG A 222 7.70 14.61 -7.22
C ARG A 222 8.90 15.10 -8.02
N ASP A 223 9.68 16.03 -7.49
CA ASP A 223 10.78 16.69 -8.20
C ASP A 223 11.95 15.72 -8.42
N LYS A 224 12.23 14.86 -7.44
CA LYS A 224 13.21 13.77 -7.55
C LYS A 224 12.67 12.53 -8.25
N ARG A 225 11.37 12.45 -8.50
CA ARG A 225 10.65 11.30 -9.09
C ARG A 225 10.94 9.99 -8.36
N ARG A 226 11.07 10.05 -7.05
CA ARG A 226 11.31 8.89 -6.19
C ARG A 226 10.78 9.12 -4.78
N GLY A 227 10.56 8.03 -4.07
CA GLY A 227 10.10 8.02 -2.69
C GLY A 227 8.59 7.87 -2.56
N ILE A 228 8.20 7.10 -1.56
CA ILE A 228 6.81 6.81 -1.20
C ILE A 228 6.61 7.24 0.25
N PRO A 229 5.54 7.98 0.57
CA PRO A 229 5.26 8.40 1.92
C PRO A 229 5.05 7.18 2.84
N GLN A 230 5.80 7.08 3.94
CA GLN A 230 5.57 6.06 4.96
C GLN A 230 4.26 6.35 5.68
N GLY A 231 3.39 5.33 5.83
CA GLY A 231 2.08 5.47 6.48
C GLY A 231 0.88 5.49 5.53
N SER A 232 1.09 5.53 4.23
CA SER A 232 0.02 5.31 3.25
C SER A 232 -0.45 3.85 3.26
N PRO A 233 -1.76 3.56 3.10
CA PRO A 233 -2.27 2.19 2.93
C PRO A 233 -1.56 1.41 1.82
N LEU A 234 -1.13 2.08 0.77
CA LEU A 234 -0.46 1.48 -0.38
C LEU A 234 1.04 1.25 -0.19
N SER A 235 1.69 1.85 0.81
CA SER A 235 3.15 1.79 0.98
C SER A 235 3.65 0.35 1.17
N HIS A 236 2.96 -0.44 1.98
CA HIS A 236 3.31 -1.85 2.21
C HIS A 236 3.13 -2.69 0.94
N TYR A 237 2.07 -2.40 0.20
CA TYR A 237 1.77 -3.06 -1.05
C TYR A 237 2.82 -2.77 -2.14
N TRP A 238 3.23 -1.51 -2.27
CA TRP A 238 4.30 -1.13 -3.21
C TRP A 238 5.61 -1.81 -2.88
N ARG A 239 5.93 -2.00 -1.60
CA ARG A 239 7.12 -2.75 -1.16
C ARG A 239 7.10 -4.17 -1.73
N THR A 240 6.02 -4.91 -1.54
CA THR A 240 5.91 -6.31 -1.98
C THR A 240 5.97 -6.43 -3.50
N SER A 241 5.26 -5.55 -4.22
CA SER A 241 5.24 -5.53 -5.68
C SER A 241 6.60 -5.16 -6.30
N THR A 242 7.35 -4.25 -5.66
CA THR A 242 8.67 -3.83 -6.17
C THR A 242 9.73 -4.86 -5.83
N CYS A 243 9.71 -5.48 -4.65
CA CYS A 243 10.58 -6.59 -4.30
C CYS A 243 10.35 -7.81 -5.20
N ALA A 244 9.08 -8.19 -5.46
CA ALA A 244 8.76 -9.23 -6.42
C ALA A 244 9.25 -8.88 -7.84
N GLY A 245 9.19 -7.60 -8.24
CA GLY A 245 9.73 -7.11 -9.51
C GLY A 245 11.24 -7.22 -9.61
N LEU A 246 11.98 -7.02 -8.54
CA LEU A 246 13.43 -7.24 -8.47
C LEU A 246 13.77 -8.74 -8.54
N CYS A 247 12.99 -9.59 -7.87
CA CYS A 247 13.12 -11.05 -7.96
C CYS A 247 12.77 -11.58 -9.37
N TRP A 248 11.85 -10.93 -10.10
CA TRP A 248 11.45 -11.35 -11.45
C TRP A 248 12.40 -10.85 -12.55
N GLY A 249 13.11 -9.74 -12.33
CA GLY A 249 14.12 -9.21 -13.27
C GLY A 249 15.39 -10.04 -13.34
N GLY A 250 15.67 -10.82 -12.32
CA GLY A 250 16.82 -11.71 -12.22
C GLY A 250 16.44 -13.18 -12.23
N ARG A 251 15.94 -13.71 -13.37
CA ARG A 251 16.02 -15.17 -13.61
C ARG A 251 17.45 -15.54 -13.94
N SER A 252 18.31 -15.38 -12.99
CA SER A 252 19.60 -16.03 -12.90
C SER A 252 19.58 -16.85 -11.62
N SER A 253 19.98 -18.08 -11.73
CA SER A 253 19.91 -19.18 -10.77
C SER A 253 20.48 -18.95 -9.35
N ALA A 254 20.91 -17.75 -9.04
CA ALA A 254 21.48 -17.37 -7.74
C ALA A 254 20.49 -16.67 -6.79
N LEU A 255 19.31 -16.25 -7.24
CA LEU A 255 18.34 -15.47 -6.44
C LEU A 255 17.09 -16.25 -6.00
N SER A 256 16.95 -17.52 -6.38
CA SER A 256 15.94 -18.42 -5.81
C SER A 256 16.23 -18.76 -4.34
N GLU A 257 17.45 -18.53 -3.86
CA GLU A 257 17.89 -18.78 -2.48
C GLU A 257 17.73 -17.55 -1.56
N VAL A 258 17.41 -16.37 -2.09
CA VAL A 258 17.35 -15.10 -1.32
C VAL A 258 15.95 -14.80 -0.76
N SER A 259 15.03 -15.74 -0.81
CA SER A 259 13.61 -15.52 -0.42
C SER A 259 13.36 -15.42 1.10
N ALA A 260 14.29 -15.80 1.94
CA ALA A 260 14.15 -15.73 3.40
C ALA A 260 14.24 -14.32 4.01
N LEU A 261 14.43 -13.31 3.20
CA LEU A 261 15.00 -11.99 3.55
C LEU A 261 14.01 -10.92 4.05
N ALA A 262 12.76 -11.23 4.26
CA ALA A 262 11.76 -10.21 4.67
C ALA A 262 11.55 -10.10 6.20
N LEU A 263 12.36 -10.76 7.01
CA LEU A 263 12.12 -10.91 8.45
C LEU A 263 12.62 -9.75 9.35
N SER A 264 13.60 -8.98 8.92
CA SER A 264 14.33 -8.07 9.83
C SER A 264 13.68 -6.70 10.08
N SER A 265 12.52 -6.37 9.48
CA SER A 265 11.93 -5.03 9.61
C SER A 265 10.56 -4.96 10.25
N MET A 266 10.11 -5.99 10.98
CA MET A 266 8.90 -5.86 11.78
C MET A 266 9.18 -5.13 13.08
N PRO A 267 8.46 -4.05 13.41
CA PRO A 267 8.52 -3.50 14.76
C PRO A 267 7.95 -4.56 15.71
N THR A 268 8.74 -4.99 16.67
CA THR A 268 8.26 -5.72 17.84
C THR A 268 7.30 -4.81 18.58
N THR A 269 6.01 -5.04 18.44
CA THR A 269 5.00 -4.50 19.35
C THR A 269 5.02 -5.38 20.58
N SER A 270 5.65 -4.92 21.63
CA SER A 270 5.36 -5.29 23.02
C SER A 270 4.16 -4.51 23.51
#